data_8535f3208abed31fe0e9e5a4ff39475e
#
_entry.id   8535f3208abed31fe0e9e5a4ff39475e
#
_cell.length_a   1.000
_cell.length_b   1.000
_cell.length_c   1.000
_cell.angle_alpha   90.00
_cell.angle_beta   90.00
_cell.angle_gamma   90.00
#
_symmetry.space_group_name_H-M   'P 1'
#
loop_
_entity.id
_entity.type
_entity.pdbx_description
1 polymer ?
#
loop_
_entity_poly.entity_id
_entity_poly.type
_entity_poly.pdbx_seq_one_letter_code
_entity_poly.pdbx_strand_id
1 'polypeptide(L)'
;NLKKNIMDNLLIFGVGLIGGSIAIECQKKQMFNHIVGVQREGGTSLSPFVSDGMIDRVSDNLDDDIKQADFIVIATPVAQIRNILTTISPSLSPKTIVIDVGSTKSNVMRFAKEVLKEKFPQFVGSHPIAGSEQHGPAAAKINLFKNKDIILTPEDETNSEKLDLTCKFWKGLGGVIKSM
;
A
#
# COMPACT_ATOMS: atom_id res chain seq x y z
N ASN A 1 10.01 18.26 -19.49
CA ASN A 1 9.18 17.91 -18.30
C ASN A 1 9.55 16.53 -17.84
N LEU A 2 10.59 16.45 -17.02
CA LEU A 2 10.95 15.24 -16.31
C LEU A 2 9.82 14.93 -15.32
N LYS A 3 8.95 13.99 -15.65
CA LYS A 3 8.03 13.39 -14.67
C LYS A 3 8.89 12.69 -13.64
N LYS A 4 9.03 13.32 -12.50
CA LYS A 4 9.79 12.76 -11.40
C LYS A 4 8.91 11.70 -10.75
N ASN A 5 9.21 10.43 -11.00
CA ASN A 5 8.60 9.35 -10.25
C ASN A 5 8.80 9.60 -8.76
N ILE A 6 7.77 9.33 -7.96
CA ILE A 6 7.85 9.52 -6.51
C ILE A 6 8.89 8.56 -5.94
N MET A 7 8.88 7.31 -6.39
CA MET A 7 9.76 6.23 -5.94
C MET A 7 9.90 5.15 -7.02
N ASP A 8 10.85 4.22 -6.87
CA ASP A 8 11.10 3.17 -7.85
C ASP A 8 10.16 1.97 -7.71
N ASN A 9 10.03 1.42 -6.51
CA ASN A 9 9.41 0.11 -6.31
C ASN A 9 8.22 0.18 -5.34
N LEU A 10 7.04 -0.20 -5.85
CA LEU A 10 5.82 -0.39 -5.08
C LEU A 10 5.50 -1.88 -4.96
N LEU A 11 5.29 -2.36 -3.74
CA LEU A 11 4.85 -3.72 -3.44
C LEU A 11 3.46 -3.68 -2.81
N ILE A 12 2.52 -4.43 -3.39
CA ILE A 12 1.12 -4.45 -2.93
C ILE A 12 0.73 -5.84 -2.45
N PHE A 13 0.34 -5.93 -1.17
CA PHE A 13 -0.34 -7.07 -0.60
C PHE A 13 -1.85 -6.85 -0.69
N GLY A 14 -2.55 -7.73 -1.39
CA GLY A 14 -4.00 -7.59 -1.59
C GLY A 14 -4.35 -6.75 -2.82
N VAL A 15 -4.32 -7.37 -4.00
CA VAL A 15 -4.74 -6.73 -5.25
C VAL A 15 -6.25 -6.97 -5.43
N GLY A 16 -7.04 -6.28 -4.62
CA GLY A 16 -8.50 -6.28 -4.66
C GLY A 16 -9.05 -4.94 -5.14
N LEU A 17 -10.20 -4.52 -4.60
CA LEU A 17 -10.78 -3.21 -4.95
C LEU A 17 -9.82 -2.07 -4.64
N ILE A 18 -9.35 -1.96 -3.39
CA ILE A 18 -8.49 -0.84 -2.97
C ILE A 18 -7.08 -1.01 -3.55
N GLY A 19 -6.44 -2.15 -3.32
CA GLY A 19 -5.07 -2.40 -3.81
C GLY A 19 -4.98 -2.38 -5.33
N GLY A 20 -5.95 -2.95 -6.03
CA GLY A 20 -6.04 -2.90 -7.49
C GLY A 20 -6.26 -1.49 -8.02
N SER A 21 -7.10 -0.70 -7.36
CA SER A 21 -7.34 0.71 -7.73
C SER A 21 -6.10 1.57 -7.50
N ILE A 22 -5.34 1.32 -6.44
CA ILE A 22 -4.02 1.94 -6.23
C ILE A 22 -3.07 1.60 -7.39
N ALA A 23 -2.98 0.32 -7.76
CA ALA A 23 -2.12 -0.13 -8.86
C ALA A 23 -2.47 0.57 -10.17
N ILE A 24 -3.75 0.60 -10.55
CA ILE A 24 -4.22 1.25 -11.78
C ILE A 24 -3.81 2.71 -11.81
N GLU A 25 -4.07 3.45 -10.75
CA GLU A 25 -3.77 4.89 -10.69
C GLU A 25 -2.26 5.15 -10.71
N CYS A 26 -1.48 4.34 -9.99
CA CYS A 26 -0.02 4.47 -9.98
C CYS A 26 0.58 4.18 -11.36
N GLN A 27 0.07 3.19 -12.09
CA GLN A 27 0.48 2.92 -13.47
C GLN A 27 0.12 4.08 -14.39
N LYS A 28 -1.12 4.51 -14.35
CA LYS A 28 -1.62 5.59 -15.21
C LYS A 28 -0.84 6.89 -15.02
N LYS A 29 -0.49 7.22 -13.78
CA LYS A 29 0.21 8.45 -13.41
C LYS A 29 1.72 8.29 -13.39
N GLN A 30 2.22 7.09 -13.66
CA GLN A 30 3.66 6.79 -13.67
C GLN A 30 4.35 7.19 -12.35
N MET A 31 3.73 6.84 -11.23
CA MET A 31 4.22 7.19 -9.91
C MET A 31 5.39 6.33 -9.45
N PHE A 32 5.47 5.10 -9.96
CA PHE A 32 6.54 4.14 -9.67
C PHE A 32 7.09 3.55 -10.96
N ASN A 33 8.36 3.17 -10.96
CA ASN A 33 8.96 2.46 -12.09
C ASN A 33 8.53 1.00 -12.14
N HIS A 34 8.33 0.39 -10.97
CA HIS A 34 7.94 -1.02 -10.85
C HIS A 34 6.80 -1.17 -9.83
N ILE A 35 5.75 -1.86 -10.24
CA ILE A 35 4.60 -2.19 -9.38
C ILE A 35 4.47 -3.71 -9.33
N VAL A 36 4.66 -4.27 -8.15
CA VAL A 36 4.68 -5.71 -7.91
C VAL A 36 3.51 -6.09 -7.00
N GLY A 37 2.74 -7.08 -7.42
CA GLY A 37 1.65 -7.65 -6.63
C GLY A 37 2.09 -8.92 -5.93
N VAL A 38 1.60 -9.14 -4.71
CA VAL A 38 1.84 -10.38 -3.96
C VAL A 38 0.65 -11.31 -4.13
N GLN A 39 0.89 -12.49 -4.70
CA GLN A 39 -0.11 -13.53 -4.86
C GLN A 39 -0.36 -14.21 -3.52
N ARG A 40 -1.61 -14.19 -3.06
CA ARG A 40 -2.01 -14.96 -1.89
C ARG A 40 -2.07 -16.44 -2.24
N GLU A 41 -1.52 -17.29 -1.37
CA GLU A 41 -1.65 -18.75 -1.50
C GLU A 41 -3.13 -19.13 -1.48
N GLY A 42 -3.56 -19.93 -2.47
CA GLY A 42 -4.95 -20.31 -2.64
C GLY A 42 -5.90 -19.19 -3.09
N GLY A 43 -5.39 -17.99 -3.34
CA GLY A 43 -6.17 -16.85 -3.82
C GLY A 43 -6.34 -16.84 -5.34
N THR A 44 -7.11 -15.87 -5.84
CA THR A 44 -7.30 -15.63 -7.26
C THR A 44 -5.98 -15.26 -7.93
N SER A 45 -5.68 -15.85 -9.09
CA SER A 45 -4.46 -15.55 -9.84
C SER A 45 -4.37 -14.06 -10.21
N LEU A 46 -3.19 -13.48 -10.04
CA LEU A 46 -2.89 -12.11 -10.43
C LEU A 46 -2.39 -12.00 -11.88
N SER A 47 -2.23 -13.11 -12.60
CA SER A 47 -1.78 -13.10 -14.00
C SER A 47 -2.60 -12.18 -14.91
N PRO A 48 -3.94 -12.12 -14.81
CA PRO A 48 -4.73 -11.18 -15.61
C PRO A 48 -4.35 -9.71 -15.37
N PHE A 49 -3.95 -9.34 -14.16
CA PHE A 49 -3.54 -7.96 -13.84
C PHE A 49 -2.20 -7.60 -14.45
N VAL A 50 -1.31 -8.56 -14.61
CA VAL A 50 -0.06 -8.41 -15.38
C VAL A 50 -0.40 -8.21 -16.85
N SER A 51 -1.26 -9.06 -17.42
CA SER A 51 -1.67 -8.99 -18.82
C SER A 51 -2.37 -7.67 -19.16
N ASP A 52 -3.18 -7.15 -18.23
CA ASP A 52 -3.91 -5.88 -18.39
C ASP A 52 -3.04 -4.65 -18.10
N GLY A 53 -1.79 -4.85 -17.69
CA GLY A 53 -0.87 -3.74 -17.39
C GLY A 53 -1.15 -3.01 -16.08
N MET A 54 -1.94 -3.59 -15.17
CA MET A 54 -2.23 -3.00 -13.87
C MET A 54 -1.06 -3.12 -12.90
N ILE A 55 -0.37 -4.25 -12.95
CA ILE A 55 0.89 -4.49 -12.23
C ILE A 55 1.93 -4.98 -13.23
N ASP A 56 3.21 -4.79 -12.92
CA ASP A 56 4.29 -5.17 -13.83
C ASP A 56 4.59 -6.67 -13.73
N ARG A 57 4.52 -7.22 -12.54
CA ARG A 57 4.71 -8.66 -12.29
C ARG A 57 4.12 -9.08 -10.94
N VAL A 58 4.02 -10.38 -10.78
CA VAL A 58 3.72 -11.01 -9.48
C VAL A 58 5.04 -11.32 -8.78
N SER A 59 5.10 -11.12 -7.48
CA SER A 59 6.30 -11.43 -6.70
C SER A 59 6.63 -12.92 -6.78
N ASP A 60 7.83 -13.25 -7.17
CA ASP A 60 8.39 -14.61 -7.21
C ASP A 60 9.48 -14.84 -6.15
N ASN A 61 10.02 -13.77 -5.60
CA ASN A 61 10.94 -13.78 -4.47
C ASN A 61 10.53 -12.67 -3.50
N LEU A 62 9.66 -13.00 -2.56
CA LEU A 62 9.05 -12.01 -1.67
C LEU A 62 10.08 -11.32 -0.79
N ASP A 63 11.07 -12.05 -0.29
CA ASP A 63 12.11 -11.47 0.56
C ASP A 63 12.90 -10.37 -0.17
N ASP A 64 13.31 -10.63 -1.39
CA ASP A 64 14.00 -9.64 -2.23
C ASP A 64 13.09 -8.46 -2.56
N ASP A 65 11.83 -8.71 -2.89
CA ASP A 65 10.88 -7.65 -3.21
C ASP A 65 10.60 -6.75 -2.02
N ILE A 66 10.54 -7.30 -0.81
CA ILE A 66 10.44 -6.51 0.43
C ILE A 66 11.69 -5.65 0.63
N LYS A 67 12.88 -6.23 0.47
CA LYS A 67 14.16 -5.49 0.63
C LYS A 67 14.28 -4.33 -0.33
N GLN A 68 13.80 -4.48 -1.55
CA GLN A 68 13.91 -3.47 -2.60
C GLN A 68 12.77 -2.47 -2.62
N ALA A 69 11.67 -2.73 -1.92
CA ALA A 69 10.51 -1.86 -1.91
C ALA A 69 10.83 -0.49 -1.32
N ASP A 70 10.39 0.56 -1.98
CA ASP A 70 10.36 1.91 -1.44
C ASP A 70 9.05 2.17 -0.71
N PHE A 71 7.98 1.52 -1.16
CA PHE A 71 6.64 1.69 -0.63
C PHE A 71 5.92 0.33 -0.62
N ILE A 72 5.37 -0.05 0.52
CA ILE A 72 4.58 -1.26 0.69
C ILE A 72 3.16 -0.86 1.08
N VAL A 73 2.18 -1.35 0.33
CA VAL A 73 0.76 -1.18 0.63
C VAL A 73 0.18 -2.51 1.09
N ILE A 74 -0.42 -2.52 2.28
CA ILE A 74 -1.15 -3.66 2.80
C ILE A 74 -2.64 -3.38 2.63
N ALA A 75 -3.24 -3.96 1.60
CA ALA A 75 -4.64 -3.77 1.22
C ALA A 75 -5.46 -5.06 1.39
N THR A 76 -5.06 -5.91 2.31
CA THR A 76 -5.76 -7.13 2.69
C THR A 76 -6.78 -6.87 3.79
N PRO A 77 -7.70 -7.82 4.06
CA PRO A 77 -8.54 -7.74 5.26
C PRO A 77 -7.72 -7.54 6.54
N VAL A 78 -8.28 -6.80 7.51
CA VAL A 78 -7.59 -6.45 8.77
C VAL A 78 -7.06 -7.69 9.50
N ALA A 79 -7.78 -8.80 9.45
CA ALA A 79 -7.35 -10.06 10.07
C ALA A 79 -6.00 -10.61 9.57
N GLN A 80 -5.57 -10.20 8.38
CA GLN A 80 -4.31 -10.65 7.77
C GLN A 80 -3.13 -9.69 8.02
N ILE A 81 -3.39 -8.47 8.46
CA ILE A 81 -2.37 -7.41 8.56
C ILE A 81 -1.25 -7.82 9.52
N ARG A 82 -1.58 -8.38 10.68
CA ARG A 82 -0.55 -8.82 11.63
C ARG A 82 0.43 -9.83 11.04
N ASN A 83 -0.08 -10.82 10.31
CA ASN A 83 0.76 -11.84 9.66
C ASN A 83 1.64 -11.23 8.57
N ILE A 84 1.11 -10.29 7.79
CA ILE A 84 1.89 -9.61 6.75
C ILE A 84 2.99 -8.75 7.39
N LEU A 85 2.69 -7.99 8.43
CA LEU A 85 3.69 -7.22 9.17
C LEU A 85 4.80 -8.13 9.73
N THR A 86 4.45 -9.29 10.25
CA THR A 86 5.41 -10.29 10.73
C THR A 86 6.30 -10.81 9.60
N THR A 87 5.73 -11.01 8.42
CA THR A 87 6.46 -11.47 7.23
C THR A 87 7.44 -10.40 6.73
N ILE A 88 7.02 -9.14 6.67
CA ILE A 88 7.87 -8.07 6.10
C ILE A 88 8.95 -7.58 7.06
N SER A 89 8.70 -7.63 8.37
CA SER A 89 9.56 -7.00 9.37
C SER A 89 11.04 -7.39 9.27
N PRO A 90 11.41 -8.70 9.12
CA PRO A 90 12.83 -9.08 9.07
C PRO A 90 13.59 -8.51 7.89
N SER A 91 12.92 -8.32 6.75
CA SER A 91 13.55 -7.89 5.48
C SER A 91 13.32 -6.41 5.16
N LEU A 92 12.58 -5.72 6.01
CA LEU A 92 12.20 -4.33 5.78
C LEU A 92 13.41 -3.40 5.79
N SER A 93 13.67 -2.74 4.66
CA SER A 93 14.74 -1.74 4.55
C SER A 93 14.36 -0.46 5.29
N PRO A 94 15.34 0.26 5.89
CA PRO A 94 15.07 1.55 6.54
C PRO A 94 14.44 2.61 5.64
N LYS A 95 14.64 2.53 4.33
CA LYS A 95 14.05 3.47 3.35
C LYS A 95 12.57 3.25 3.12
N THR A 96 12.05 2.06 3.40
CA THR A 96 10.70 1.65 2.99
C THR A 96 9.63 2.30 3.85
N ILE A 97 8.58 2.79 3.19
CA ILE A 97 7.35 3.23 3.84
C ILE A 97 6.35 2.10 3.76
N VAL A 98 5.70 1.79 4.87
CA VAL A 98 4.62 0.79 4.94
C VAL A 98 3.33 1.48 5.32
N ILE A 99 2.29 1.30 4.51
CA ILE A 99 0.93 1.74 4.82
C ILE A 99 -0.03 0.57 4.79
N ASP A 100 -1.12 0.70 5.52
CA ASP A 100 -2.31 -0.12 5.38
C ASP A 100 -3.48 0.72 4.87
N VAL A 101 -4.60 0.07 4.57
CA VAL A 101 -5.83 0.73 4.14
C VAL A 101 -7.05 0.27 4.97
N GLY A 102 -6.79 -0.37 6.09
CA GLY A 102 -7.82 -0.95 6.94
C GLY A 102 -8.67 0.10 7.67
N SER A 103 -9.94 -0.21 7.92
CA SER A 103 -10.87 0.68 8.61
C SER A 103 -10.73 0.69 10.13
N THR A 104 -10.20 -0.36 10.74
CA THR A 104 -10.08 -0.54 12.20
C THR A 104 -8.70 -0.11 12.69
N LYS A 105 -8.44 1.21 12.75
CA LYS A 105 -7.09 1.75 13.00
C LYS A 105 -6.51 1.41 14.36
N SER A 106 -7.29 1.38 15.44
CA SER A 106 -6.74 1.09 16.77
C SER A 106 -6.05 -0.28 16.84
N ASN A 107 -6.64 -1.30 16.27
CA ASN A 107 -6.06 -2.65 16.22
C ASN A 107 -4.84 -2.70 15.31
N VAL A 108 -4.93 -2.08 14.14
CA VAL A 108 -3.83 -2.05 13.15
C VAL A 108 -2.61 -1.35 13.73
N MET A 109 -2.79 -0.19 14.36
CA MET A 109 -1.70 0.57 14.96
C MET A 109 -1.04 -0.21 16.10
N ARG A 110 -1.83 -0.90 16.92
CA ARG A 110 -1.30 -1.79 17.96
C ARG A 110 -0.47 -2.92 17.38
N PHE A 111 -0.97 -3.62 16.36
CA PHE A 111 -0.23 -4.69 15.68
C PHE A 111 1.08 -4.17 15.08
N ALA A 112 1.03 -3.01 14.45
CA ALA A 112 2.21 -2.41 13.86
C ALA A 112 3.28 -2.11 14.92
N LYS A 113 2.92 -1.52 16.04
CA LYS A 113 3.85 -1.30 17.17
C LYS A 113 4.46 -2.59 17.70
N GLU A 114 3.62 -3.57 17.97
CA GLU A 114 4.05 -4.86 18.55
C GLU A 114 5.01 -5.62 17.62
N VAL A 115 4.72 -5.62 16.32
CA VAL A 115 5.46 -6.43 15.33
C VAL A 115 6.70 -5.70 14.82
N LEU A 116 6.56 -4.41 14.45
CA LEU A 116 7.65 -3.65 13.82
C LEU A 116 8.68 -3.12 14.82
N LYS A 117 8.29 -2.92 16.10
CA LYS A 117 9.19 -2.46 17.16
C LYS A 117 9.95 -1.20 16.76
N GLU A 118 11.29 -1.28 16.67
CA GLU A 118 12.15 -0.15 16.26
C GLU A 118 11.89 0.32 14.81
N LYS A 119 11.24 -0.49 13.98
CA LYS A 119 10.85 -0.14 12.61
C LYS A 119 9.47 0.51 12.51
N PHE A 120 8.75 0.64 13.63
CA PHE A 120 7.42 1.26 13.66
C PHE A 120 7.38 2.67 13.08
N PRO A 121 8.41 3.52 13.21
CA PRO A 121 8.42 4.84 12.56
C PRO A 121 8.22 4.82 11.04
N GLN A 122 8.46 3.69 10.38
CA GLN A 122 8.28 3.51 8.94
C GLN A 122 6.82 3.22 8.54
N PHE A 123 5.94 3.00 9.51
CA PHE A 123 4.54 2.66 9.29
C PHE A 123 3.65 3.90 9.42
N VAL A 124 2.82 4.13 8.41
CA VAL A 124 1.81 5.20 8.41
C VAL A 124 0.43 4.57 8.21
N GLY A 125 -0.37 4.55 9.25
CA GLY A 125 -1.74 4.06 9.17
C GLY A 125 -2.59 4.95 8.27
N SER A 126 -3.32 4.34 7.34
CA SER A 126 -4.19 5.04 6.41
C SER A 126 -5.56 4.37 6.34
N HIS A 127 -6.58 5.19 6.10
CA HIS A 127 -7.94 4.70 5.86
C HIS A 127 -8.60 5.57 4.79
N PRO A 128 -8.58 5.15 3.53
CA PRO A 128 -9.35 5.82 2.49
C PRO A 128 -10.85 5.60 2.71
N ILE A 129 -11.60 6.69 2.76
CA ILE A 129 -13.06 6.64 2.83
C ILE A 129 -13.58 6.48 1.40
N ALA A 130 -13.21 5.38 0.79
CA ALA A 130 -13.55 5.02 -0.57
C ALA A 130 -13.81 3.52 -0.63
N GLY A 131 -14.69 3.12 -1.51
CA GLY A 131 -15.00 1.72 -1.70
C GLY A 131 -16.35 1.54 -2.36
N SER A 132 -16.64 0.31 -2.69
CA SER A 132 -17.96 -0.12 -3.12
C SER A 132 -18.27 -1.44 -2.43
N GLU A 133 -19.51 -1.89 -2.49
CA GLU A 133 -19.91 -3.20 -1.98
C GLU A 133 -19.32 -4.36 -2.81
N GLN A 134 -18.73 -4.05 -3.96
CA GLN A 134 -18.05 -5.03 -4.79
C GLN A 134 -16.70 -5.43 -4.17
N HIS A 135 -16.37 -6.69 -4.29
CA HIS A 135 -15.15 -7.27 -3.74
C HIS A 135 -14.32 -7.96 -4.83
N GLY A 136 -13.04 -8.11 -4.54
CA GLY A 136 -12.10 -8.81 -5.40
C GLY A 136 -11.47 -7.93 -6.48
N PRO A 137 -10.50 -8.50 -7.22
CA PRO A 137 -9.70 -7.77 -8.19
C PRO A 137 -10.50 -7.14 -9.33
N ALA A 138 -11.56 -7.81 -9.80
CA ALA A 138 -12.43 -7.30 -10.86
C ALA A 138 -13.21 -6.03 -10.47
N ALA A 139 -13.24 -5.69 -9.18
CA ALA A 139 -13.89 -4.48 -8.68
C ALA A 139 -12.99 -3.24 -8.73
N ALA A 140 -11.69 -3.38 -9.05
CA ALA A 140 -10.74 -2.27 -9.13
C ALA A 140 -11.21 -1.17 -10.10
N LYS A 141 -11.09 0.08 -9.70
CA LYS A 141 -11.64 1.24 -10.43
C LYS A 141 -10.63 2.36 -10.59
N ILE A 142 -10.66 3.00 -11.76
CA ILE A 142 -10.00 4.26 -12.01
C ILE A 142 -10.70 5.38 -11.21
N ASN A 143 -9.92 6.32 -10.70
CA ASN A 143 -10.40 7.49 -9.93
C ASN A 143 -11.20 7.13 -8.65
N LEU A 144 -10.98 5.94 -8.07
CA LEU A 144 -11.67 5.52 -6.85
C LEU A 144 -11.46 6.50 -5.68
N PHE A 145 -10.26 7.09 -5.59
CA PHE A 145 -9.86 7.97 -4.47
C PHE A 145 -10.09 9.45 -4.75
N LYS A 146 -10.50 9.81 -5.96
CA LYS A 146 -10.66 11.21 -6.35
C LYS A 146 -11.69 11.90 -5.47
N ASN A 147 -11.26 12.99 -4.81
CA ASN A 147 -12.06 13.78 -3.87
C ASN A 147 -12.57 12.98 -2.64
N LYS A 148 -11.96 11.84 -2.35
CA LYS A 148 -12.28 11.05 -1.17
C LYS A 148 -11.38 11.42 -0.01
N ASP A 149 -11.93 11.41 1.20
CA ASP A 149 -11.16 11.62 2.41
C ASP A 149 -10.22 10.44 2.66
N ILE A 150 -8.98 10.75 2.94
CA ILE A 150 -7.96 9.78 3.36
C ILE A 150 -7.58 10.12 4.79
N ILE A 151 -7.95 9.27 5.72
CA ILE A 151 -7.62 9.47 7.13
C ILE A 151 -6.25 8.87 7.40
N LEU A 152 -5.32 9.70 7.84
CA LEU A 152 -4.01 9.25 8.32
C LEU A 152 -3.99 9.26 9.85
N THR A 153 -3.34 8.26 10.42
CA THR A 153 -3.21 8.11 11.88
C THR A 153 -1.72 8.10 12.29
N PRO A 154 -1.01 9.23 12.14
CA PRO A 154 0.36 9.31 12.61
C PRO A 154 0.40 9.25 14.14
N GLU A 155 1.47 8.70 14.67
CA GLU A 155 1.80 8.75 16.09
C GLU A 155 3.09 9.54 16.31
N ASP A 156 3.45 9.81 17.56
CA ASP A 156 4.64 10.61 17.88
C ASP A 156 5.93 9.99 17.31
N GLU A 157 5.98 8.66 17.24
CA GLU A 157 7.12 7.92 16.69
C GLU A 157 7.17 7.92 15.17
N THR A 158 6.10 8.28 14.47
CA THR A 158 6.03 8.24 13.01
C THR A 158 7.12 9.14 12.41
N ASN A 159 7.90 8.60 11.47
CA ASN A 159 8.90 9.38 10.76
C ASN A 159 8.23 10.47 9.92
N SER A 160 8.61 11.73 10.15
CA SER A 160 7.97 12.89 9.51
C SER A 160 8.13 12.92 7.99
N GLU A 161 9.30 12.54 7.48
CA GLU A 161 9.56 12.48 6.05
C GLU A 161 8.69 11.41 5.36
N LYS A 162 8.56 10.24 5.98
CA LYS A 162 7.69 9.16 5.49
C LYS A 162 6.22 9.54 5.55
N LEU A 163 5.81 10.27 6.57
CA LEU A 163 4.46 10.83 6.64
C LEU A 163 4.20 11.80 5.48
N ASP A 164 5.13 12.71 5.20
CA ASP A 164 5.01 13.66 4.10
C ASP A 164 4.93 12.95 2.74
N LEU A 165 5.73 11.91 2.53
CA LEU A 165 5.69 11.10 1.30
C LEU A 165 4.38 10.32 1.19
N THR A 166 3.83 9.85 2.29
CA THR A 166 2.50 9.21 2.31
C THR A 166 1.40 10.19 1.94
N CYS A 167 1.46 11.42 2.44
CA CYS A 167 0.53 12.48 2.03
C CYS A 167 0.62 12.74 0.53
N LYS A 168 1.82 12.85 -0.02
CA LYS A 168 2.04 13.05 -1.46
C LYS A 168 1.49 11.89 -2.29
N PHE A 169 1.69 10.66 -1.81
CA PHE A 169 1.16 9.45 -2.45
C PHE A 169 -0.37 9.54 -2.58
N TRP A 170 -1.08 9.75 -1.49
CA TRP A 170 -2.53 9.80 -1.52
C TRP A 170 -3.08 11.00 -2.31
N LYS A 171 -2.44 12.17 -2.19
CA LYS A 171 -2.79 13.34 -3.03
C LYS A 171 -2.57 13.04 -4.51
N GLY A 172 -1.51 12.33 -4.86
CA GLY A 172 -1.26 11.87 -6.22
C GLY A 172 -2.38 10.99 -6.77
N LEU A 173 -3.07 10.24 -5.92
CA LEU A 173 -4.24 9.44 -6.28
C LEU A 173 -5.56 10.23 -6.24
N GLY A 174 -5.51 11.52 -5.95
CA GLY A 174 -6.68 12.40 -5.91
C GLY A 174 -7.34 12.51 -4.54
N GLY A 175 -6.77 11.91 -3.50
CA GLY A 175 -7.31 11.92 -2.16
C GLY A 175 -7.17 13.27 -1.44
N VAL A 176 -8.06 13.51 -0.48
CA VAL A 176 -8.05 14.68 0.41
C VAL A 176 -7.60 14.21 1.80
N ILE A 177 -6.46 14.72 2.25
CA ILE A 177 -5.86 14.24 3.50
C ILE A 177 -6.59 14.82 4.71
N LYS A 178 -6.95 13.95 5.62
CA LYS A 178 -7.44 14.26 6.98
C LYS A 178 -6.51 13.57 7.97
N SER A 179 -6.11 14.28 9.01
CA SER A 179 -5.30 13.71 10.09
C SER A 179 -6.14 13.58 11.35
N MET A 180 -6.00 12.48 12.04
CA MET A 180 -6.58 12.25 13.36
C MET A 180 -5.51 12.37 14.44
#